data_0f51007a1a922e4819998f9542752e80
#
_entry.id   0f51007a1a922e4819998f9542752e80
#
_cell.length_a   1.000
_cell.length_b   1.000
_cell.length_c   1.000
_cell.angle_alpha   90.00
_cell.angle_beta   90.00
_cell.angle_gamma   90.00
#
_symmetry.space_group_name_H-M   'P 1'
#
loop_
_entity.id
_entity.type
_entity.pdbx_description
1 polymer ?
#
loop_
_entity_poly.entity_id
_entity_poly.type
_entity_poly.pdbx_seq_one_letter_code
_entity_poly.pdbx_strand_id
1 'polypeptide(L)'
;MAVRAIFPTYLFHRNFNQESLDPSRGYSMEYSKMLRDEMDAMRRRDPIGRQLSNQYTGWQSNDGCESNPTFQKCMNRLITFFNDEVLPFHGLDPNVCEIGITNSWANINDKGAWNAPHLHNGCWYSGVLYIHAEGDEGCISMIDTHLKVAADFPHSERTPTSIPFEPYTGECILFPSGAMHMVEPNSTDKERYSISFNTSVTYKTPDANKGHVKDWDKNELLFDLDENGALIR
;
A
#
# COMPACT_ATOMS: atom_id res chain seq x y z
N MET A 1 -28.53 -20.68 -2.37
CA MET A 1 -27.59 -20.09 -3.36
C MET A 1 -26.25 -19.93 -2.66
N ALA A 2 -25.19 -20.54 -3.17
CA ALA A 2 -23.84 -20.39 -2.64
C ALA A 2 -23.09 -19.33 -3.49
N VAL A 3 -22.40 -18.40 -2.85
CA VAL A 3 -21.53 -17.40 -3.49
C VAL A 3 -20.10 -17.71 -3.11
N ARG A 4 -19.19 -17.75 -4.08
CA ARG A 4 -17.75 -17.95 -3.86
C ARG A 4 -16.99 -16.78 -4.43
N ALA A 5 -16.01 -16.27 -3.69
CA ALA A 5 -15.01 -15.38 -4.23
C ALA A 5 -13.94 -16.20 -4.99
N ILE A 6 -13.61 -15.77 -6.20
CA ILE A 6 -12.60 -16.43 -7.04
C ILE A 6 -11.48 -15.42 -7.27
N PHE A 7 -10.25 -15.78 -6.88
CA PHE A 7 -9.06 -14.93 -7.00
C PHE A 7 -9.23 -13.54 -6.34
N PRO A 8 -9.55 -13.49 -5.05
CA PRO A 8 -9.74 -12.22 -4.36
C PRO A 8 -8.42 -11.42 -4.37
N THR A 9 -8.56 -10.11 -4.61
CA THR A 9 -7.47 -9.17 -4.41
C THR A 9 -7.49 -8.68 -2.97
N TYR A 10 -6.40 -8.91 -2.23
CA TYR A 10 -6.30 -8.49 -0.83
C TYR A 10 -5.65 -7.12 -0.74
N LEU A 11 -6.27 -6.22 0.01
CA LEU A 11 -5.74 -4.94 0.40
C LEU A 11 -5.66 -4.91 1.92
N PHE A 12 -4.53 -4.45 2.45
CA PHE A 12 -4.34 -4.28 3.88
C PHE A 12 -4.44 -2.80 4.23
N HIS A 13 -5.22 -2.52 5.26
CA HIS A 13 -5.45 -1.17 5.76
C HIS A 13 -5.13 -1.13 7.24
N ARG A 14 -4.23 -0.22 7.65
CA ARG A 14 -3.76 -0.09 9.03
C ARG A 14 -3.67 1.38 9.42
N ASN A 15 -4.30 1.77 10.53
CA ASN A 15 -4.15 3.10 11.10
C ASN A 15 -3.19 3.07 12.28
N PHE A 16 -1.97 3.57 12.10
CA PHE A 16 -0.95 3.61 13.14
C PHE A 16 -1.22 4.65 14.23
N ASN A 17 -2.13 5.60 14.05
CA ASN A 17 -2.55 6.53 15.08
C ASN A 17 -3.45 5.89 16.13
N GLN A 18 -4.28 4.93 15.70
CA GLN A 18 -5.25 4.26 16.59
C GLN A 18 -4.62 3.20 17.49
N GLU A 19 -3.40 2.75 17.19
CA GLU A 19 -2.74 1.66 17.91
C GLU A 19 -2.13 2.05 19.25
N SER A 20 -2.12 3.33 19.60
CA SER A 20 -1.26 3.79 20.66
C SER A 20 -2.01 4.40 21.84
N LEU A 21 -2.31 3.54 22.80
CA LEU A 21 -2.34 3.94 24.22
C LEU A 21 -0.91 4.22 24.77
N ASP A 22 0.13 3.90 24.00
CA ASP A 22 1.53 4.18 24.32
C ASP A 22 2.06 5.29 23.40
N PRO A 23 2.21 6.53 23.89
CA PRO A 23 2.72 7.66 23.10
C PRO A 23 4.10 7.40 22.48
N SER A 24 4.89 6.45 23.03
CA SER A 24 6.20 6.09 22.48
C SER A 24 6.09 5.26 21.20
N ARG A 25 4.96 4.62 20.97
CA ARG A 25 4.66 3.76 19.82
C ARG A 25 3.76 4.42 18.78
N GLY A 26 3.02 5.49 19.14
CA GLY A 26 2.08 6.15 18.26
C GLY A 26 2.71 7.06 17.22
N TYR A 27 1.92 7.36 16.21
CA TYR A 27 2.21 8.37 15.21
C TYR A 27 1.83 9.75 15.78
N SER A 28 2.70 10.34 16.60
CA SER A 28 2.38 11.59 17.29
C SER A 28 2.31 12.76 16.29
N MET A 29 1.53 13.79 16.63
CA MET A 29 1.46 15.03 15.84
C MET A 29 2.83 15.70 15.70
N GLU A 30 3.70 15.59 16.71
CA GLU A 30 5.08 16.09 16.66
C GLU A 30 5.92 15.31 15.65
N TYR A 31 5.77 13.97 15.63
CA TYR A 31 6.46 13.14 14.67
C TYR A 31 5.97 13.39 13.23
N SER A 32 4.66 13.50 13.01
CA SER A 32 4.09 13.90 11.74
C SER A 32 4.66 15.26 11.26
N LYS A 33 4.74 16.25 12.16
CA LYS A 33 5.35 17.54 11.83
C LYS A 33 6.82 17.41 11.42
N MET A 34 7.60 16.63 12.16
CA MET A 34 9.02 16.41 11.83
C MET A 34 9.18 15.78 10.43
N LEU A 35 8.34 14.81 10.07
CA LEU A 35 8.35 14.20 8.75
C LEU A 35 7.97 15.19 7.65
N ARG A 36 6.94 16.04 7.87
CA ARG A 36 6.57 17.10 6.92
C ARG A 36 7.68 18.10 6.72
N ASP A 37 8.30 18.57 7.81
CA ASP A 37 9.40 19.54 7.75
C ASP A 37 10.56 19.00 6.89
N GLU A 38 10.87 17.69 6.98
CA GLU A 38 11.87 17.05 6.10
C GLU A 38 11.38 16.94 4.66
N MET A 39 10.13 16.57 4.41
CA MET A 39 9.57 16.51 3.05
C MET A 39 9.58 17.88 2.39
N ASP A 40 9.26 18.94 3.12
CA ASP A 40 9.37 20.31 2.64
C ASP A 40 10.83 20.72 2.36
N ALA A 41 11.76 20.26 3.19
CA ALA A 41 13.18 20.47 2.94
C ALA A 41 13.65 19.72 1.68
N MET A 42 13.15 18.52 1.43
CA MET A 42 13.40 17.77 0.20
C MET A 42 12.88 18.54 -1.02
N ARG A 43 11.62 19.03 -0.98
CA ARG A 43 11.01 19.83 -2.06
C ARG A 43 11.79 21.14 -2.29
N ARG A 44 12.26 21.80 -1.24
CA ARG A 44 13.10 23.01 -1.41
C ARG A 44 14.45 22.72 -2.06
N ARG A 45 15.06 21.54 -1.80
CA ARG A 45 16.33 21.12 -2.43
C ARG A 45 16.14 20.71 -3.89
N ASP A 46 15.01 20.11 -4.22
CA ASP A 46 14.64 19.69 -5.58
C ASP A 46 13.19 20.10 -5.89
N PRO A 47 12.93 21.37 -6.27
CA PRO A 47 11.57 21.86 -6.49
C PRO A 47 10.83 21.20 -7.67
N ILE A 48 11.57 20.60 -8.61
CA ILE A 48 10.98 19.92 -9.78
C ILE A 48 10.52 18.53 -9.38
N GLY A 49 11.34 17.78 -8.65
CA GLY A 49 11.10 16.39 -8.31
C GLY A 49 10.99 15.47 -9.54
N ARG A 50 10.45 14.29 -9.33
CA ARG A 50 10.17 13.32 -10.39
C ARG A 50 8.78 13.56 -10.98
N GLN A 51 8.68 13.42 -12.30
CA GLN A 51 7.43 13.50 -13.06
C GLN A 51 7.10 12.12 -13.59
N LEU A 52 6.23 11.39 -12.90
CA LEU A 52 5.76 10.04 -13.25
C LEU A 52 4.23 10.01 -13.36
N SER A 53 3.54 9.43 -12.37
CA SER A 53 2.07 9.44 -12.31
C SER A 53 1.50 10.75 -11.77
N ASN A 54 2.30 11.50 -10.99
CA ASN A 54 1.92 12.79 -10.42
C ASN A 54 1.65 13.84 -11.51
N GLN A 55 0.54 14.53 -11.34
CA GLN A 55 0.03 15.48 -12.31
C GLN A 55 -0.22 16.84 -11.65
N TYR A 56 -0.22 17.89 -12.47
CA TYR A 56 -0.52 19.25 -12.08
C TYR A 56 0.54 19.80 -11.09
N THR A 57 0.14 20.14 -9.88
CA THR A 57 1.00 20.70 -8.83
C THR A 57 1.60 19.64 -7.90
N GLY A 58 1.37 18.34 -8.20
CA GLY A 58 1.91 17.25 -7.38
C GLY A 58 3.43 17.17 -7.45
N TRP A 59 4.08 17.22 -6.28
CA TRP A 59 5.52 17.01 -6.16
C TRP A 59 5.82 15.59 -5.65
N GLN A 60 6.81 14.96 -6.27
CA GLN A 60 7.32 13.65 -5.89
C GLN A 60 8.83 13.69 -5.78
N SER A 61 9.38 13.19 -4.68
CA SER A 61 10.84 13.09 -4.51
C SER A 61 11.45 12.01 -5.39
N ASN A 62 12.78 11.99 -5.49
CA ASN A 62 13.51 10.79 -5.87
C ASN A 62 13.31 9.70 -4.81
N ASP A 63 13.63 8.43 -5.16
CA ASP A 63 13.65 7.31 -4.24
C ASP A 63 14.67 7.54 -3.11
N GLY A 64 14.51 6.89 -1.97
CA GLY A 64 15.48 6.95 -0.89
C GLY A 64 14.92 7.32 0.48
N CYS A 65 13.60 7.45 0.64
CA CYS A 65 13.01 7.67 1.97
C CYS A 65 13.34 6.52 2.94
N GLU A 66 13.47 5.28 2.45
CA GLU A 66 13.86 4.11 3.25
C GLU A 66 15.26 4.21 3.85
N SER A 67 16.12 5.03 3.24
CA SER A 67 17.50 5.26 3.71
C SER A 67 17.67 6.58 4.47
N ASN A 68 16.66 7.44 4.49
CA ASN A 68 16.72 8.73 5.19
C ASN A 68 16.48 8.53 6.69
N PRO A 69 17.41 8.96 7.59
CA PRO A 69 17.28 8.77 9.03
C PRO A 69 16.00 9.34 9.64
N THR A 70 15.45 10.42 9.09
CA THR A 70 14.21 11.04 9.57
C THR A 70 13.01 10.10 9.43
N PHE A 71 12.98 9.27 8.39
CA PHE A 71 11.88 8.35 8.11
C PHE A 71 12.08 6.95 8.71
N GLN A 72 13.23 6.63 9.33
CA GLN A 72 13.54 5.28 9.82
C GLN A 72 12.49 4.71 10.78
N LYS A 73 11.96 5.54 11.67
CA LYS A 73 10.96 5.08 12.64
C LYS A 73 9.68 4.58 11.95
N CYS A 74 9.16 5.32 10.96
CA CYS A 74 7.99 4.87 10.21
C CYS A 74 8.30 3.70 9.27
N MET A 75 9.49 3.67 8.64
CA MET A 75 9.90 2.54 7.81
C MET A 75 10.02 1.25 8.61
N ASN A 76 10.65 1.28 9.77
CA ASN A 76 10.73 0.12 10.65
C ASN A 76 9.34 -0.37 11.07
N ARG A 77 8.41 0.54 11.35
CA ARG A 77 7.04 0.18 11.70
C ARG A 77 6.29 -0.49 10.55
N LEU A 78 6.46 0.01 9.32
CA LEU A 78 5.93 -0.63 8.12
C LEU A 78 6.48 -2.04 7.96
N ILE A 79 7.81 -2.21 8.09
CA ILE A 79 8.47 -3.52 7.98
C ILE A 79 7.96 -4.48 9.06
N THR A 80 7.76 -4.02 10.28
CA THR A 80 7.17 -4.83 11.36
C THR A 80 5.75 -5.26 10.97
N PHE A 81 4.89 -4.36 10.54
CA PHE A 81 3.54 -4.68 10.09
C PHE A 81 3.55 -5.71 8.95
N PHE A 82 4.44 -5.56 7.98
CA PHE A 82 4.52 -6.49 6.85
C PHE A 82 4.92 -7.90 7.29
N ASN A 83 5.90 -8.02 8.17
CA ASN A 83 6.43 -9.32 8.60
C ASN A 83 5.56 -10.00 9.65
N ASP A 84 4.91 -9.24 10.53
CA ASP A 84 4.11 -9.79 11.61
C ASP A 84 2.66 -10.12 11.19
N GLU A 85 2.13 -9.45 10.17
CA GLU A 85 0.73 -9.60 9.79
C GLU A 85 0.52 -9.99 8.31
N VAL A 86 1.16 -9.28 7.37
CA VAL A 86 0.93 -9.51 5.94
C VAL A 86 1.54 -10.82 5.47
N LEU A 87 2.78 -11.10 5.89
CA LEU A 87 3.48 -12.33 5.52
C LEU A 87 2.74 -13.59 6.02
N PRO A 88 2.38 -13.69 7.33
CA PRO A 88 1.61 -14.83 7.83
C PRO A 88 0.21 -14.96 7.23
N PHE A 89 -0.45 -13.84 6.88
CA PHE A 89 -1.73 -13.88 6.18
C PHE A 89 -1.64 -14.67 4.88
N HIS A 90 -0.52 -14.58 4.17
CA HIS A 90 -0.25 -15.34 2.95
C HIS A 90 0.26 -16.77 3.19
N GLY A 91 0.29 -17.23 4.44
CA GLY A 91 0.83 -18.54 4.79
C GLY A 91 2.35 -18.65 4.65
N LEU A 92 3.06 -17.52 4.57
CA LEU A 92 4.51 -17.49 4.47
C LEU A 92 5.13 -17.48 5.88
N ASP A 93 6.21 -18.25 6.06
CA ASP A 93 6.90 -18.36 7.34
C ASP A 93 7.92 -17.21 7.52
N PRO A 94 7.77 -16.35 8.56
CA PRO A 94 8.74 -15.29 8.86
C PRO A 94 10.13 -15.78 9.21
N ASN A 95 10.31 -17.05 9.55
CA ASN A 95 11.63 -17.64 9.76
C ASN A 95 12.35 -17.96 8.44
N VAL A 96 11.60 -18.13 7.36
CA VAL A 96 12.08 -18.55 6.04
C VAL A 96 12.26 -17.37 5.10
N CYS A 97 11.36 -16.39 5.17
CA CYS A 97 11.40 -15.22 4.32
C CYS A 97 11.02 -13.94 5.08
N GLU A 98 11.21 -12.81 4.46
CA GLU A 98 10.85 -11.51 5.00
C GLU A 98 10.37 -10.57 3.89
N ILE A 99 9.51 -9.62 4.24
CA ILE A 99 9.13 -8.51 3.36
C ILE A 99 10.01 -7.32 3.72
N GLY A 100 10.65 -6.75 2.70
CA GLY A 100 11.40 -5.50 2.80
C GLY A 100 10.88 -4.43 1.86
N ILE A 101 11.14 -3.17 2.18
CA ILE A 101 10.91 -2.02 1.30
C ILE A 101 12.06 -1.96 0.29
N THR A 102 11.73 -2.00 -1.00
CA THR A 102 12.73 -1.96 -2.07
C THR A 102 13.07 -0.53 -2.49
N ASN A 103 12.08 0.34 -2.48
CA ASN A 103 12.23 1.77 -2.70
C ASN A 103 11.02 2.52 -2.14
N SER A 104 11.23 3.77 -1.78
CA SER A 104 10.18 4.66 -1.28
C SER A 104 10.45 6.11 -1.63
N TRP A 105 9.39 6.90 -1.75
CA TRP A 105 9.45 8.30 -2.11
C TRP A 105 8.38 9.12 -1.41
N ALA A 106 8.68 10.40 -1.18
CA ALA A 106 7.77 11.36 -0.61
C ALA A 106 6.89 12.00 -1.69
N ASN A 107 5.63 12.27 -1.36
CA ASN A 107 4.71 13.01 -2.20
C ASN A 107 4.11 14.18 -1.39
N ILE A 108 4.03 15.35 -2.03
CA ILE A 108 3.30 16.51 -1.55
C ILE A 108 2.29 16.90 -2.62
N ASN A 109 1.02 16.77 -2.31
CA ASN A 109 -0.07 17.05 -3.23
C ASN A 109 -0.78 18.34 -2.82
N ASP A 110 -0.43 19.43 -3.49
CA ASP A 110 -1.10 20.72 -3.36
C ASP A 110 -2.51 20.66 -3.99
N LYS A 111 -3.29 21.73 -3.86
CA LYS A 111 -4.62 21.84 -4.49
C LYS A 111 -4.55 21.56 -6.00
N GLY A 112 -5.43 20.67 -6.45
CA GLY A 112 -5.51 20.21 -7.82
C GLY A 112 -4.55 19.09 -8.20
N ALA A 113 -3.57 18.75 -7.35
CA ALA A 113 -2.65 17.65 -7.60
C ALA A 113 -3.34 16.30 -7.55
N TRP A 114 -2.97 15.41 -8.46
CA TRP A 114 -3.53 14.06 -8.58
C TRP A 114 -2.50 13.10 -9.17
N ASN A 115 -2.77 11.79 -9.12
CA ASN A 115 -1.94 10.81 -9.79
C ASN A 115 -2.78 10.03 -10.81
N ALA A 116 -2.30 10.00 -12.06
CA ALA A 116 -2.94 9.27 -13.14
C ALA A 116 -3.05 7.77 -12.84
N PRO A 117 -4.03 7.05 -13.41
CA PRO A 117 -4.13 5.61 -13.27
C PRO A 117 -2.82 4.92 -13.66
N HIS A 118 -2.31 4.07 -12.77
CA HIS A 118 -1.05 3.35 -12.96
C HIS A 118 -0.99 2.09 -12.10
N LEU A 119 0.04 1.30 -12.32
CA LEU A 119 0.42 0.13 -11.53
C LEU A 119 1.93 0.13 -11.33
N HIS A 120 2.43 -0.72 -10.43
CA HIS A 120 3.86 -0.85 -10.17
C HIS A 120 4.35 -2.21 -10.65
N ASN A 121 5.48 -2.22 -11.37
CA ASN A 121 6.08 -3.44 -11.89
C ASN A 121 7.27 -3.89 -11.04
N GLY A 122 7.48 -5.22 -10.96
CA GLY A 122 8.68 -5.78 -10.35
C GLY A 122 8.69 -5.77 -8.82
N CYS A 123 7.55 -5.56 -8.18
CA CYS A 123 7.39 -5.62 -6.73
C CYS A 123 6.19 -6.49 -6.35
N TRP A 124 6.12 -6.92 -5.09
CA TRP A 124 5.03 -7.77 -4.62
C TRP A 124 3.82 -6.94 -4.19
N TYR A 125 4.03 -6.07 -3.22
CA TYR A 125 3.05 -5.08 -2.78
C TYR A 125 3.60 -3.68 -2.96
N SER A 126 2.69 -2.75 -3.20
CA SER A 126 2.92 -1.31 -3.14
C SER A 126 2.01 -0.71 -2.10
N GLY A 127 2.36 0.44 -1.58
CA GLY A 127 1.51 1.08 -0.60
C GLY A 127 1.80 2.55 -0.41
N VAL A 128 0.97 3.16 0.42
CA VAL A 128 1.07 4.54 0.84
C VAL A 128 0.91 4.64 2.35
N LEU A 129 1.75 5.45 2.98
CA LEU A 129 1.58 5.90 4.36
C LEU A 129 1.28 7.41 4.35
N TYR A 130 0.12 7.81 4.85
CA TYR A 130 -0.26 9.21 4.95
C TYR A 130 0.42 9.86 6.15
N ILE A 131 1.29 10.83 5.87
CA ILE A 131 2.03 11.59 6.88
C ILE A 131 1.17 12.71 7.46
N HIS A 132 0.38 13.36 6.58
CA HIS A 132 -0.58 14.37 6.96
C HIS A 132 -1.70 14.43 5.93
N ALA A 133 -2.91 14.15 6.39
CA ALA A 133 -4.17 14.26 5.65
C ALA A 133 -5.34 14.27 6.64
N GLU A 134 -6.45 14.86 6.25
CA GLU A 134 -7.65 15.02 7.09
C GLU A 134 -8.89 14.33 6.52
N GLY A 135 -8.75 13.66 5.34
CA GLY A 135 -9.80 12.85 4.71
C GLY A 135 -10.38 13.41 3.42
N ASP A 136 -10.22 14.69 3.16
CA ASP A 136 -10.86 15.41 2.05
C ASP A 136 -9.89 15.84 0.92
N GLU A 137 -8.61 15.48 1.04
CA GLU A 137 -7.56 15.86 0.08
C GLU A 137 -7.42 14.91 -1.13
N GLY A 138 -8.49 14.19 -1.47
CA GLY A 138 -8.55 13.25 -2.59
C GLY A 138 -8.16 11.81 -2.22
N CYS A 139 -9.01 10.87 -2.57
CA CYS A 139 -8.86 9.45 -2.27
C CYS A 139 -7.78 8.77 -3.13
N ILE A 140 -7.19 7.71 -2.60
CA ILE A 140 -6.60 6.69 -3.47
C ILE A 140 -7.72 5.74 -3.88
N SER A 141 -7.91 5.52 -5.18
CA SER A 141 -8.98 4.68 -5.73
C SER A 141 -8.40 3.48 -6.44
N MET A 142 -8.77 2.26 -5.99
CA MET A 142 -8.47 1.01 -6.69
C MET A 142 -9.45 0.84 -7.83
N ILE A 143 -8.95 0.57 -9.04
CA ILE A 143 -9.73 0.49 -10.27
C ILE A 143 -9.89 -0.99 -10.67
N ASP A 144 -11.14 -1.40 -10.91
CA ASP A 144 -11.38 -2.74 -11.47
C ASP A 144 -10.91 -2.79 -12.93
N THR A 145 -9.91 -3.62 -13.20
CA THR A 145 -9.41 -3.88 -14.55
C THR A 145 -10.15 -5.01 -15.26
N HIS A 146 -11.02 -5.74 -14.56
CA HIS A 146 -11.87 -6.80 -15.12
C HIS A 146 -13.14 -6.23 -15.76
N LEU A 147 -13.04 -5.11 -16.44
CA LEU A 147 -14.11 -4.30 -17.02
C LEU A 147 -15.10 -5.06 -17.94
N LYS A 148 -14.90 -6.35 -18.17
CA LYS A 148 -15.79 -7.17 -19.01
C LYS A 148 -17.23 -7.19 -18.52
N VAL A 149 -17.44 -6.91 -17.25
CA VAL A 149 -18.76 -6.86 -16.61
C VAL A 149 -19.31 -5.44 -16.58
N ALA A 150 -18.44 -4.43 -16.64
CA ALA A 150 -18.82 -3.04 -16.43
C ALA A 150 -19.55 -2.40 -17.63
N ALA A 151 -19.29 -2.88 -18.86
CA ALA A 151 -19.86 -2.28 -20.05
C ALA A 151 -21.37 -2.54 -20.21
N ASP A 152 -21.85 -3.70 -19.73
CA ASP A 152 -23.22 -4.18 -19.97
C ASP A 152 -24.01 -4.46 -18.67
N PHE A 153 -23.41 -4.23 -17.50
CA PHE A 153 -24.05 -4.54 -16.22
C PHE A 153 -24.57 -3.27 -15.53
N PRO A 154 -25.73 -3.32 -14.89
CA PRO A 154 -26.17 -2.23 -14.04
C PRO A 154 -25.17 -1.98 -12.91
N HIS A 155 -24.69 -0.76 -12.77
CA HIS A 155 -23.83 -0.37 -11.66
C HIS A 155 -24.60 -0.49 -10.34
N SER A 156 -23.98 -1.09 -9.34
CA SER A 156 -24.52 -1.21 -8.00
C SER A 156 -23.38 -1.15 -6.97
N GLU A 157 -23.72 -0.94 -5.72
CA GLU A 157 -22.73 -0.99 -4.61
C GLU A 157 -21.97 -2.33 -4.52
N ARG A 158 -22.51 -3.39 -5.13
CA ARG A 158 -21.88 -4.72 -5.18
C ARG A 158 -21.00 -4.94 -6.41
N THR A 159 -21.03 -4.03 -7.36
CA THR A 159 -20.25 -4.08 -8.60
C THR A 159 -19.60 -2.72 -8.88
N PRO A 160 -18.81 -2.18 -7.93
CA PRO A 160 -18.14 -0.91 -8.15
C PRO A 160 -17.06 -1.07 -9.22
N THR A 161 -16.85 -0.05 -10.03
CA THR A 161 -15.73 0.01 -10.98
C THR A 161 -14.47 0.60 -10.36
N SER A 162 -14.61 1.26 -9.21
CA SER A 162 -13.51 1.74 -8.39
C SER A 162 -13.91 1.73 -6.91
N ILE A 163 -12.91 1.57 -6.04
CA ILE A 163 -13.10 1.60 -4.58
C ILE A 163 -12.18 2.70 -4.03
N PRO A 164 -12.74 3.82 -3.57
CA PRO A 164 -11.97 4.90 -2.97
C PRO A 164 -11.62 4.59 -1.50
N PHE A 165 -10.47 5.09 -1.08
CA PHE A 165 -9.99 5.11 0.31
C PHE A 165 -9.58 6.53 0.65
N GLU A 166 -10.21 7.09 1.66
CA GLU A 166 -9.93 8.45 2.13
C GLU A 166 -8.56 8.52 2.82
N PRO A 167 -7.81 9.61 2.63
CA PRO A 167 -6.49 9.76 3.24
C PRO A 167 -6.61 10.32 4.66
N TYR A 168 -6.17 9.58 5.68
CA TYR A 168 -6.05 10.10 7.04
C TYR A 168 -4.64 9.95 7.57
N THR A 169 -4.18 10.94 8.35
CA THR A 169 -2.85 10.91 8.98
C THR A 169 -2.63 9.61 9.75
N GLY A 170 -1.51 8.94 9.50
CA GLY A 170 -1.13 7.68 10.13
C GLY A 170 -1.70 6.43 9.45
N GLU A 171 -2.53 6.58 8.43
CA GLU A 171 -3.04 5.44 7.67
C GLU A 171 -2.03 4.91 6.68
N CYS A 172 -1.93 3.59 6.66
CA CYS A 172 -1.20 2.82 5.66
C CYS A 172 -2.19 1.98 4.85
N ILE A 173 -2.10 2.09 3.54
CA ILE A 173 -2.83 1.24 2.60
C ILE A 173 -1.79 0.46 1.81
N LEU A 174 -1.91 -0.88 1.84
CA LEU A 174 -1.01 -1.80 1.14
C LEU A 174 -1.84 -2.64 0.18
N PHE A 175 -1.46 -2.69 -1.08
CA PHE A 175 -2.17 -3.36 -2.16
C PHE A 175 -1.20 -4.10 -3.10
N PRO A 176 -1.63 -5.18 -3.78
CA PRO A 176 -0.79 -5.85 -4.77
C PRO A 176 -0.28 -4.87 -5.81
N SER A 177 0.99 -4.93 -6.12
CA SER A 177 1.65 -3.95 -7.00
C SER A 177 1.02 -3.86 -8.40
N GLY A 178 0.44 -4.97 -8.89
CA GLY A 178 -0.29 -5.02 -10.14
C GLY A 178 -1.73 -4.48 -10.09
N ALA A 179 -2.23 -4.04 -8.93
CA ALA A 179 -3.54 -3.43 -8.83
C ALA A 179 -3.52 -2.02 -9.46
N MET A 180 -4.38 -1.82 -10.47
CA MET A 180 -4.56 -0.52 -11.09
C MET A 180 -5.15 0.45 -10.08
N HIS A 181 -4.53 1.61 -9.91
CA HIS A 181 -4.99 2.62 -8.97
C HIS A 181 -4.68 4.03 -9.46
N MET A 182 -5.39 4.98 -8.92
CA MET A 182 -5.18 6.41 -9.14
C MET A 182 -5.30 7.16 -7.81
N VAL A 183 -4.85 8.40 -7.80
CA VAL A 183 -5.12 9.31 -6.69
C VAL A 183 -5.93 10.48 -7.19
N GLU A 184 -7.09 10.69 -6.61
CA GLU A 184 -8.01 11.74 -7.00
C GLU A 184 -7.44 13.13 -6.74
N PRO A 185 -7.90 14.15 -7.49
CA PRO A 185 -7.46 15.52 -7.28
C PRO A 185 -7.71 16.00 -5.86
N ASN A 186 -6.70 16.63 -5.25
CA ASN A 186 -6.88 17.35 -4.00
C ASN A 186 -7.73 18.59 -4.26
N SER A 187 -8.97 18.60 -3.80
CA SER A 187 -9.92 19.70 -4.02
C SER A 187 -9.80 20.80 -2.95
N THR A 188 -8.99 20.60 -1.94
CA THR A 188 -8.84 21.49 -0.78
C THR A 188 -7.68 22.48 -0.95
N ASP A 189 -7.58 23.46 -0.06
CA ASP A 189 -6.42 24.34 0.06
C ASP A 189 -5.33 23.79 1.00
N LYS A 190 -5.51 22.54 1.51
CA LYS A 190 -4.55 21.87 2.38
C LYS A 190 -3.62 20.99 1.53
N GLU A 191 -2.37 20.90 1.94
CA GLU A 191 -1.41 19.98 1.33
C GLU A 191 -1.56 18.58 1.94
N ARG A 192 -1.62 17.54 1.08
CA ARG A 192 -1.54 16.14 1.50
C ARG A 192 -0.11 15.66 1.41
N TYR A 193 0.43 15.14 2.52
CA TYR A 193 1.76 14.55 2.60
C TYR A 193 1.66 13.04 2.72
N SER A 194 2.37 12.31 1.87
CA SER A 194 2.42 10.85 1.95
C SER A 194 3.78 10.31 1.55
N ILE A 195 4.10 9.11 2.02
CA ILE A 195 5.23 8.32 1.55
C ILE A 195 4.66 7.10 0.84
N SER A 196 4.99 6.96 -0.43
CA SER A 196 4.71 5.75 -1.20
C SER A 196 5.92 4.83 -1.17
N PHE A 197 5.68 3.53 -1.26
CA PHE A 197 6.73 2.53 -1.20
C PHE A 197 6.35 1.27 -1.99
N ASN A 198 7.39 0.53 -2.39
CA ASN A 198 7.27 -0.79 -2.98
C ASN A 198 7.96 -1.82 -2.10
N THR A 199 7.48 -3.05 -2.13
CA THR A 199 8.00 -4.14 -1.31
C THR A 199 8.36 -5.35 -2.15
N SER A 200 9.27 -6.17 -1.63
CA SER A 200 9.55 -7.51 -2.17
C SER A 200 9.72 -8.51 -1.03
N VAL A 201 9.55 -9.78 -1.36
CA VAL A 201 9.86 -10.90 -0.46
C VAL A 201 11.27 -11.37 -0.73
N THR A 202 12.06 -11.51 0.32
CA THR A 202 13.42 -12.05 0.28
C THR A 202 13.49 -13.32 1.12
N TYR A 203 14.06 -14.38 0.56
CA TYR A 203 14.32 -15.61 1.31
C TYR A 203 15.60 -15.48 2.12
N LYS A 204 15.53 -15.85 3.41
CA LYS A 204 16.64 -15.71 4.36
C LYS A 204 17.80 -16.66 4.10
N THR A 205 17.52 -17.79 3.42
CA THR A 205 18.56 -18.74 3.00
C THR A 205 18.32 -19.16 1.54
N PRO A 206 19.39 -19.50 0.78
CA PRO A 206 19.26 -19.99 -0.60
C PRO A 206 18.44 -21.29 -0.73
N ASP A 207 18.39 -22.09 0.31
CA ASP A 207 17.66 -23.36 0.34
C ASP A 207 16.18 -23.20 0.76
N ALA A 208 15.82 -22.07 1.34
CA ALA A 208 14.45 -21.78 1.78
C ALA A 208 13.47 -21.79 0.60
N ASN A 209 13.90 -21.31 -0.57
CA ASN A 209 13.08 -21.30 -1.78
C ASN A 209 12.82 -22.71 -2.35
N LYS A 210 13.70 -23.68 -2.09
CA LYS A 210 13.56 -25.03 -2.63
C LYS A 210 12.44 -25.84 -1.98
N GLY A 211 12.06 -25.52 -0.74
CA GLY A 211 10.93 -26.14 -0.03
C GLY A 211 9.58 -25.78 -0.65
N HIS A 212 9.37 -24.52 -0.94
CA HIS A 212 8.12 -24.02 -1.52
C HIS A 212 7.89 -24.51 -2.95
N VAL A 213 8.94 -24.61 -3.77
CA VAL A 213 8.82 -25.15 -5.16
C VAL A 213 8.44 -26.62 -5.16
N LYS A 214 8.89 -27.41 -4.17
CA LYS A 214 8.56 -28.83 -4.08
C LYS A 214 7.09 -29.09 -3.74
N ASP A 215 6.45 -28.22 -2.98
CA ASP A 215 5.04 -28.38 -2.60
C ASP A 215 4.09 -28.00 -3.75
N TRP A 216 4.49 -27.12 -4.64
CA TRP A 216 3.74 -26.83 -5.88
C TRP A 216 3.73 -27.98 -6.89
N ASP A 217 4.81 -28.76 -6.96
CA ASP A 217 4.91 -29.92 -7.87
C ASP A 217 4.03 -31.12 -7.46
N LYS A 218 3.48 -31.12 -6.25
CA LYS A 218 2.72 -32.25 -5.74
C LYS A 218 1.23 -32.25 -6.06
N ASN A 219 0.71 -31.21 -6.74
CA ASN A 219 -0.73 -31.07 -7.04
C ASN A 219 -1.66 -31.23 -5.81
N GLU A 220 -1.15 -31.01 -4.61
CA GLU A 220 -1.98 -30.97 -3.43
C GLU A 220 -2.75 -29.65 -3.44
N LEU A 221 -4.08 -29.76 -3.56
CA LEU A 221 -4.95 -28.60 -3.38
C LEU A 221 -4.71 -28.04 -1.97
N LEU A 222 -4.22 -26.79 -1.92
CA LEU A 222 -3.94 -26.07 -0.67
C LEU A 222 -5.23 -25.77 0.14
N PHE A 223 -6.39 -26.25 -0.29
CA PHE A 223 -7.67 -25.95 0.31
C PHE A 223 -8.46 -27.23 0.49
N ASP A 224 -8.73 -27.57 1.74
CA ASP A 224 -9.74 -28.58 2.08
C ASP A 224 -11.12 -27.93 1.91
N LEU A 225 -11.99 -28.61 1.15
CA LEU A 225 -13.36 -28.19 0.97
C LEU A 225 -14.27 -29.20 1.71
N ASP A 226 -15.28 -28.70 2.41
CA ASP A 226 -16.32 -29.54 2.98
C ASP A 226 -17.20 -30.20 1.89
N GLU A 227 -18.11 -31.06 2.30
CA GLU A 227 -19.04 -31.75 1.40
C GLU A 227 -19.94 -30.83 0.57
N ASN A 228 -20.05 -29.55 0.95
CA ASN A 228 -20.78 -28.50 0.25
C ASN A 228 -19.84 -27.62 -0.61
N GLY A 229 -18.53 -27.91 -0.59
CA GLY A 229 -17.50 -27.15 -1.30
C GLY A 229 -17.16 -25.80 -0.68
N ALA A 230 -17.36 -25.63 0.61
CA ALA A 230 -16.87 -24.47 1.37
C ALA A 230 -15.47 -24.76 1.93
N LEU A 231 -14.62 -23.71 2.01
CA LEU A 231 -13.29 -23.78 2.60
C LEU A 231 -13.39 -24.18 4.08
N ILE A 232 -12.67 -25.23 4.48
CA ILE A 232 -12.59 -25.69 5.87
C ILE A 232 -11.53 -24.90 6.65
N ARG A 233 -10.62 -24.16 5.94
CA ARG A 233 -9.60 -23.26 6.51
C ARG A 233 -9.53 -21.96 5.76
#